data_70afd2a5a8249336d8561c2fc88dd7f3
#
_entry.id   70afd2a5a8249336d8561c2fc88dd7f3
#
_cell.length_a   1.000
_cell.length_b   1.000
_cell.length_c   1.000
_cell.angle_alpha   90.00
_cell.angle_beta   90.00
_cell.angle_gamma   90.00
#
_symmetry.space_group_name_H-M   'P 1'
#
loop_
_entity.id
_entity.type
_entity.pdbx_description
1 polymer ?
#
loop_
_entity_poly.entity_id
_entity_poly.type
_entity_poly.pdbx_seq_one_letter_code
_entity_poly.pdbx_strand_id
1 'polypeptide(L)'
;MVEINCETEFVAKNVDFQDFARNIALHIAASNPLGIRPEDISQETLDTEMEIYRAQAKELGKPDNILDKIAEGKLTKFIKDNCLLNQPYVRDPDLTVSDLLNELIAKIGENITVKRFVRFQVGES
;
A
#
# COMPACT_ATOMS: atom_id res chain seq x y z
N MET A 1 -4.77 -1.28 -13.47
CA MET A 1 -5.45 0.02 -13.75
C MET A 1 -5.57 0.80 -12.45
N VAL A 2 -5.24 2.08 -12.48
CA VAL A 2 -5.29 2.95 -11.30
C VAL A 2 -6.01 4.25 -11.64
N GLU A 3 -6.82 4.71 -10.71
CA GLU A 3 -7.47 6.02 -10.82
C GLU A 3 -6.78 7.01 -9.90
N ILE A 4 -6.23 8.08 -10.48
CA ILE A 4 -5.56 9.14 -9.75
C ILE A 4 -6.26 10.45 -10.09
N ASN A 5 -6.72 11.16 -9.08
CA ASN A 5 -7.51 12.38 -9.24
C ASN A 5 -6.70 13.63 -8.91
N CYS A 6 -6.97 14.71 -9.62
CA CYS A 6 -6.39 16.03 -9.40
C CYS A 6 -7.49 17.09 -9.45
N GLU A 7 -7.16 18.35 -9.16
CA GLU A 7 -8.15 19.41 -9.06
C GLU A 7 -8.50 20.06 -10.41
N THR A 8 -7.56 20.08 -11.36
CA THR A 8 -7.78 20.75 -12.65
C THR A 8 -7.35 19.91 -13.83
N GLU A 9 -7.92 20.21 -14.99
CA GLU A 9 -7.55 19.60 -16.27
C GLU A 9 -6.10 19.91 -16.64
N PHE A 10 -5.56 21.05 -16.24
CA PHE A 10 -4.16 21.39 -16.49
C PHE A 10 -3.21 20.39 -15.87
N VAL A 11 -3.49 19.98 -14.64
CA VAL A 11 -2.67 18.96 -13.96
C VAL A 11 -2.82 17.61 -14.65
N ALA A 12 -4.03 17.24 -15.05
CA ALA A 12 -4.27 15.97 -15.74
C ALA A 12 -3.45 15.86 -17.04
N LYS A 13 -3.17 16.98 -17.69
CA LYS A 13 -2.35 17.04 -18.91
C LYS A 13 -0.86 17.22 -18.64
N ASN A 14 -0.48 17.44 -17.38
CA ASN A 14 0.91 17.66 -17.01
C ASN A 14 1.73 16.34 -17.14
N VAL A 15 2.90 16.44 -17.74
CA VAL A 15 3.77 15.28 -17.97
C VAL A 15 4.17 14.61 -16.65
N ASP A 16 4.51 15.39 -15.63
CA ASP A 16 4.92 14.82 -14.34
C ASP A 16 3.79 14.05 -13.68
N PHE A 17 2.55 14.55 -13.77
CA PHE A 17 1.36 13.85 -13.29
C PHE A 17 1.14 12.55 -14.04
N GLN A 18 1.24 12.57 -15.37
CA GLN A 18 1.05 11.39 -16.21
C GLN A 18 2.14 10.33 -15.96
N ASP A 19 3.38 10.77 -15.80
CA ASP A 19 4.49 9.87 -15.47
C ASP A 19 4.29 9.23 -14.10
N PHE A 20 3.85 9.99 -13.12
CA PHE A 20 3.51 9.47 -11.80
C PHE A 20 2.43 8.39 -11.90
N ALA A 21 1.35 8.67 -12.64
CA ALA A 21 0.25 7.72 -12.83
C ALA A 21 0.74 6.42 -13.46
N ARG A 22 1.57 6.51 -14.49
CA ARG A 22 2.15 5.34 -15.15
C ARG A 22 3.06 4.55 -14.21
N ASN A 23 3.90 5.24 -13.46
CA ASN A 23 4.83 4.60 -12.53
C ASN A 23 4.10 3.91 -11.38
N ILE A 24 3.01 4.50 -10.89
CA ILE A 24 2.20 3.88 -9.85
C ILE A 24 1.49 2.63 -10.38
N ALA A 25 1.00 2.66 -11.61
CA ALA A 25 0.41 1.47 -12.23
C ALA A 25 1.43 0.32 -12.32
N LEU A 26 2.66 0.63 -12.71
CA LEU A 26 3.75 -0.36 -12.75
C LEU A 26 4.08 -0.89 -11.36
N HIS A 27 4.13 -0.02 -10.37
CA HIS A 27 4.38 -0.41 -8.97
C HIS A 27 3.29 -1.38 -8.47
N ILE A 28 2.03 -1.07 -8.73
CA ILE A 28 0.90 -1.93 -8.33
C ILE A 28 1.03 -3.32 -8.98
N ALA A 29 1.39 -3.37 -10.25
CA ALA A 29 1.60 -4.65 -10.96
C ALA A 29 2.71 -5.48 -10.32
N ALA A 30 3.79 -4.82 -9.88
CA ALA A 30 4.96 -5.49 -9.30
C ALA A 30 4.76 -5.89 -7.83
N SER A 31 4.08 -5.04 -7.05
CA SER A 31 4.01 -5.19 -5.59
C SER A 31 2.70 -5.75 -5.07
N ASN A 32 1.66 -5.79 -5.88
CA ASN A 32 0.35 -6.34 -5.53
C ASN A 32 -0.17 -5.88 -4.16
N PRO A 33 -0.35 -4.57 -3.91
CA PRO A 33 -0.88 -4.10 -2.64
C PRO A 33 -2.33 -4.55 -2.45
N LEU A 34 -2.74 -4.72 -1.19
CA LEU A 34 -4.12 -5.11 -0.84
C LEU A 34 -5.06 -3.92 -0.76
N GLY A 35 -4.52 -2.72 -0.53
CA GLY A 35 -5.29 -1.49 -0.46
C GLY A 35 -4.38 -0.29 -0.63
N ILE A 36 -4.97 0.89 -0.67
CA ILE A 36 -4.23 2.14 -0.79
C ILE A 36 -3.78 2.60 0.60
N ARG A 37 -4.70 2.55 1.56
CA ARG A 37 -4.49 2.93 2.96
C ARG A 37 -4.83 1.76 3.88
N PRO A 38 -4.42 1.81 5.16
CA PRO A 38 -4.79 0.75 6.11
C PRO A 38 -6.29 0.47 6.20
N GLU A 39 -7.11 1.50 6.08
CA GLU A 39 -8.58 1.39 6.15
C GLU A 39 -9.17 0.57 5.00
N ASP A 40 -8.44 0.42 3.90
CA ASP A 40 -8.89 -0.33 2.73
C ASP A 40 -8.71 -1.85 2.89
N ILE A 41 -7.92 -2.29 3.88
CA ILE A 41 -7.75 -3.71 4.16
C ILE A 41 -8.93 -4.18 5.01
N SER A 42 -9.60 -5.26 4.58
CA SER A 42 -10.78 -5.75 5.28
C SER A 42 -10.45 -6.25 6.69
N GLN A 43 -11.36 -6.06 7.63
CA GLN A 43 -11.22 -6.56 9.00
C GLN A 43 -11.09 -8.08 9.03
N GLU A 44 -11.77 -8.78 8.14
CA GLU A 44 -11.65 -10.23 8.00
C GLU A 44 -10.22 -10.65 7.67
N THR A 45 -9.55 -9.95 6.76
CA THR A 45 -8.15 -10.22 6.41
C THR A 45 -7.25 -9.97 7.61
N LEU A 46 -7.44 -8.88 8.34
CA LEU A 46 -6.66 -8.53 9.51
C LEU A 46 -6.84 -9.58 10.62
N ASP A 47 -8.07 -10.02 10.85
CA ASP A 47 -8.37 -11.03 11.87
C ASP A 47 -7.73 -12.37 11.53
N THR A 48 -7.77 -12.77 10.26
CA THR A 48 -7.15 -14.02 9.78
C THR A 48 -5.63 -13.98 9.99
N GLU A 49 -4.98 -12.87 9.62
CA GLU A 49 -3.55 -12.71 9.81
C GLU A 49 -3.17 -12.72 11.29
N MET A 50 -3.98 -12.09 12.14
CA MET A 50 -3.75 -12.06 13.58
C MET A 50 -3.77 -13.46 14.18
N GLU A 51 -4.73 -14.30 13.77
CA GLU A 51 -4.80 -15.70 14.21
C GLU A 51 -3.57 -16.49 13.80
N ILE A 52 -3.11 -16.29 12.56
CA ILE A 52 -1.91 -16.94 12.03
C ILE A 52 -0.69 -16.55 12.87
N TYR A 53 -0.53 -15.27 13.16
CA TYR A 53 0.63 -14.78 13.94
C TYR A 53 0.62 -15.28 15.37
N ARG A 54 -0.54 -15.35 16.01
CA ARG A 54 -0.68 -15.93 17.34
C ARG A 54 -0.31 -17.40 17.36
N ALA A 55 -0.78 -18.17 16.38
CA ALA A 55 -0.48 -19.59 16.25
C ALA A 55 1.03 -19.82 16.06
N GLN A 56 1.67 -19.03 15.20
CA GLN A 56 3.10 -19.10 14.96
C GLN A 56 3.92 -18.81 16.22
N ALA A 57 3.54 -17.76 16.96
CA ALA A 57 4.21 -17.39 18.19
C ALA A 57 4.06 -18.49 19.25
N LYS A 58 2.89 -19.13 19.34
CA LYS A 58 2.63 -20.22 20.26
C LYS A 58 3.50 -21.45 19.93
N GLU A 59 3.65 -21.77 18.64
CA GLU A 59 4.52 -22.86 18.19
C GLU A 59 5.97 -22.63 18.57
N LEU A 60 6.42 -21.38 18.61
CA LEU A 60 7.77 -21.00 19.02
C LEU A 60 7.96 -21.04 20.55
N GLY A 61 6.93 -21.42 21.31
CA GLY A 61 6.99 -21.53 22.77
C GLY A 61 6.93 -20.19 23.50
N LYS A 62 6.42 -19.15 22.89
CA LYS A 62 6.31 -17.84 23.52
C LYS A 62 5.21 -17.85 24.60
N PRO A 63 5.42 -17.17 25.74
CA PRO A 63 4.41 -17.05 26.78
C PRO A 63 3.13 -16.35 26.29
N ASP A 64 1.99 -16.76 26.83
CA ASP A 64 0.69 -16.20 26.44
C ASP A 64 0.61 -14.68 26.62
N ASN A 65 1.28 -14.13 27.65
CA ASN A 65 1.25 -12.70 27.94
C ASN A 65 1.95 -11.82 26.89
N ILE A 66 2.76 -12.42 26.02
CA ILE A 66 3.45 -11.68 24.93
C ILE A 66 2.98 -12.08 23.54
N LEU A 67 2.13 -13.11 23.40
CA LEU A 67 1.61 -13.57 22.11
C LEU A 67 0.90 -12.43 21.36
N ASP A 68 0.00 -11.72 22.05
CA ASP A 68 -0.75 -10.64 21.43
C ASP A 68 0.15 -9.50 20.99
N LYS A 69 1.14 -9.15 21.81
CA LYS A 69 2.10 -8.09 21.49
C LYS A 69 2.93 -8.42 20.27
N ILE A 70 3.41 -9.66 20.16
CA ILE A 70 4.15 -10.14 19.01
C ILE A 70 3.27 -10.13 17.77
N ALA A 71 2.03 -10.63 17.88
CA ALA A 71 1.09 -10.66 16.77
C ALA A 71 0.73 -9.25 16.29
N GLU A 72 0.52 -8.31 17.20
CA GLU A 72 0.25 -6.90 16.85
C GLU A 72 1.41 -6.27 16.10
N GLY A 73 2.65 -6.54 16.51
CA GLY A 73 3.84 -6.05 15.82
C GLY A 73 3.94 -6.58 14.39
N LYS A 74 3.64 -7.86 14.20
CA LYS A 74 3.63 -8.49 12.86
C LYS A 74 2.49 -7.95 12.01
N LEU A 75 1.32 -7.70 12.61
CA LEU A 75 0.18 -7.15 11.90
C LEU A 75 0.47 -5.72 11.42
N THR A 76 1.11 -4.90 12.25
CA THR A 76 1.52 -3.55 11.87
C THR A 76 2.44 -3.59 10.64
N LYS A 77 3.40 -4.51 10.63
CA LYS A 77 4.28 -4.71 9.47
C LYS A 77 3.50 -5.20 8.25
N PHE A 78 2.57 -6.13 8.43
CA PHE A 78 1.73 -6.63 7.35
C PHE A 78 0.95 -5.49 6.68
N ILE A 79 0.33 -4.64 7.49
CA ILE A 79 -0.41 -3.47 6.98
C ILE A 79 0.52 -2.56 6.19
N LYS A 80 1.68 -2.24 6.73
CA LYS A 80 2.67 -1.38 6.07
C LYS A 80 3.12 -1.97 4.73
N ASP A 81 3.38 -3.29 4.69
CA ASP A 81 3.89 -3.95 3.49
C ASP A 81 2.82 -4.11 2.41
N ASN A 82 1.53 -4.02 2.76
CA ASN A 82 0.42 -4.28 1.85
C ASN A 82 -0.44 -3.05 1.54
N CYS A 83 -0.10 -1.88 2.06
CA CYS A 83 -0.77 -0.62 1.70
C CYS A 83 0.08 0.13 0.69
N LEU A 84 -0.52 0.48 -0.47
CA LEU A 84 0.17 1.13 -1.57
C LEU A 84 1.01 2.32 -1.10
N LEU A 85 0.43 3.23 -0.32
CA LEU A 85 1.11 4.46 0.11
C LEU A 85 2.28 4.21 1.04
N ASN A 86 2.28 3.11 1.77
CA ASN A 86 3.33 2.77 2.74
C ASN A 86 4.42 1.86 2.16
N GLN A 87 4.22 1.32 0.96
CA GLN A 87 5.19 0.43 0.35
C GLN A 87 6.43 1.20 -0.13
N PRO A 88 7.63 0.61 -0.02
CA PRO A 88 8.80 1.16 -0.69
C PRO A 88 8.57 1.15 -2.20
N TYR A 89 8.89 2.26 -2.86
CA TYR A 89 8.71 2.36 -4.31
C TYR A 89 9.67 1.40 -5.03
N VAL A 90 9.14 0.60 -5.96
CA VAL A 90 9.94 -0.46 -6.63
C VAL A 90 11.15 0.06 -7.38
N ARG A 91 11.09 1.28 -7.91
CA ARG A 91 12.20 1.88 -8.68
C ARG A 91 13.19 2.65 -7.79
N ASP A 92 12.80 2.98 -6.57
CA ASP A 92 13.64 3.66 -5.59
C ASP A 92 13.16 3.30 -4.17
N PRO A 93 13.64 2.16 -3.62
CA PRO A 93 13.15 1.67 -2.32
C PRO A 93 13.46 2.58 -1.12
N ASP A 94 14.31 3.59 -1.28
CA ASP A 94 14.57 4.57 -0.23
C ASP A 94 13.39 5.52 -0.01
N LEU A 95 12.48 5.59 -0.99
CA LEU A 95 11.26 6.40 -0.92
C LEU A 95 10.04 5.48 -0.83
N THR A 96 9.02 5.93 -0.09
CA THR A 96 7.70 5.28 -0.13
C THR A 96 6.87 5.89 -1.26
N VAL A 97 5.82 5.20 -1.66
CA VAL A 97 4.86 5.74 -2.64
C VAL A 97 4.26 7.06 -2.11
N SER A 98 4.01 7.14 -0.80
CA SER A 98 3.52 8.37 -0.16
C SER A 98 4.52 9.54 -0.33
N ASP A 99 5.82 9.26 -0.21
CA ASP A 99 6.85 10.30 -0.41
C ASP A 99 6.81 10.83 -1.83
N LEU A 100 6.67 9.95 -2.83
CA LEU A 100 6.55 10.36 -4.23
C LEU A 100 5.31 11.21 -4.47
N LEU A 101 4.18 10.81 -3.90
CA LEU A 101 2.93 11.56 -4.01
C LEU A 101 3.07 12.95 -3.41
N ASN A 102 3.66 13.05 -2.23
CA ASN A 102 3.85 14.33 -1.55
C ASN A 102 4.81 15.25 -2.31
N GLU A 103 5.87 14.70 -2.90
CA GLU A 103 6.79 15.46 -3.75
C GLU A 103 6.07 16.02 -4.97
N LEU A 104 5.21 15.21 -5.60
CA LEU A 104 4.44 15.64 -6.76
C LEU A 104 3.45 16.74 -6.39
N ILE A 105 2.73 16.61 -5.28
CA ILE A 105 1.81 17.61 -4.76
C ILE A 105 2.54 18.93 -4.52
N ALA A 106 3.72 18.88 -3.89
CA ALA A 106 4.52 20.07 -3.62
C ALA A 106 5.01 20.75 -4.90
N LYS A 107 5.40 19.94 -5.90
CA LYS A 107 5.89 20.46 -7.19
C LYS A 107 4.79 21.13 -8.00
N ILE A 108 3.62 20.51 -8.05
CA ILE A 108 2.50 20.98 -8.87
C ILE A 108 1.67 22.04 -8.15
N GLY A 109 1.58 21.97 -6.82
CA GLY A 109 0.81 22.91 -6.01
C GLY A 109 -0.69 22.62 -5.97
N GLU A 110 -1.12 21.44 -6.41
CA GLU A 110 -2.53 21.00 -6.34
C GLU A 110 -2.63 19.68 -5.60
N ASN A 111 -3.79 19.45 -5.00
CA ASN A 111 -4.08 18.19 -4.35
C ASN A 111 -4.23 17.05 -5.36
N ILE A 112 -3.58 15.93 -5.09
CA ILE A 112 -3.60 14.73 -5.93
C ILE A 112 -3.91 13.54 -5.01
N THR A 113 -4.85 12.70 -5.44
CA THR A 113 -5.30 11.56 -4.66
C THR A 113 -5.25 10.29 -5.50
N VAL A 114 -4.66 9.24 -4.97
CA VAL A 114 -4.81 7.88 -5.52
C VAL A 114 -6.14 7.36 -4.99
N LYS A 115 -7.13 7.24 -5.86
CA LYS A 115 -8.51 6.93 -5.49
C LYS A 115 -8.75 5.44 -5.34
N ARG A 116 -8.38 4.66 -6.36
CA ARG A 116 -8.60 3.21 -6.40
C ARG A 116 -7.73 2.57 -7.48
N PHE A 117 -7.58 1.26 -7.39
CA PHE A 117 -6.94 0.48 -8.44
C PHE A 117 -7.58 -0.90 -8.55
N VAL A 118 -7.33 -1.54 -9.69
CA VAL A 118 -7.67 -2.94 -9.90
C VAL A 118 -6.48 -3.63 -10.58
N ARG A 119 -6.21 -4.86 -10.17
CA ARG A 119 -5.12 -5.66 -10.71
C ARG A 119 -5.65 -7.02 -11.12
N PHE A 120 -5.38 -7.40 -12.35
CA PHE A 120 -5.70 -8.73 -12.86
C PHE A 120 -4.40 -9.44 -13.24
N GLN A 121 -4.34 -10.72 -13.00
CA GLN A 121 -3.18 -11.54 -13.33
C GLN A 121 -3.63 -12.79 -14.07
N VAL A 122 -2.93 -13.13 -15.14
CA VAL A 122 -3.21 -14.34 -15.92
C VAL A 122 -2.99 -15.57 -15.03
N GLY A 123 -3.99 -16.46 -15.01
CA GLY A 123 -3.94 -17.65 -14.17
C GLY A 123 -4.46 -17.46 -12.75
N GLU A 124 -4.86 -16.26 -12.36
CA GLU A 124 -5.48 -15.96 -11.07
C GLU A 124 -6.96 -16.32 -11.14
N SER A 125 -7.44 -17.07 -10.14
CA SER A 125 -8.84 -17.47 -10.07
C SER A 125 -9.72 -16.43 -9.39
#